data_09df344b87f3dfbbd23e68c7ad924996
#
_entry.id   09df344b87f3dfbbd23e68c7ad924996
#
_cell.length_a   1.000
_cell.length_b   1.000
_cell.length_c   1.000
_cell.angle_alpha   90.00
_cell.angle_beta   90.00
_cell.angle_gamma   90.00
#
_symmetry.space_group_name_H-M   'P 1'
#
loop_
_entity.id
_entity.type
_entity.pdbx_description
1 polymer ?
#
loop_
_entity_poly.entity_id
_entity_poly.type
_entity_poly.pdbx_seq_one_letter_code
_entity_poly.pdbx_strand_id
1 'polypeptide(L)'
;MDNIVRLIEQIGIRNLIFIGIGIVALVILLLFYRGMRLRKYRKLIVDVENRMNGIKSLPLQYRLGRVHSISKNMPEVLEKYEEYAQEFERITDYQKNQLGVLVNEVDEQLFYGKLRKISSKMKELESMLKIYEDDSQALLAKIEEITEIENVQRIEIIRVKEKYRQLIDYYETIRFKVEDFVKGIKNIFNNLDDSFVKLEDMMNNQRFEDAKNLTQDIDKKVDWLNARLQELPDYIAIVRQYIPKKIHYLDNLIKDMSNGEFALEKLNVSARYQAIQSTLETTTQHIQQLQLENVGEVLQKLVDDIDAIIKDLEVEKQSYDDFKTKWDESYTVITQIYDQYKQALIDQNRIENLYLINEDYVDIQEKYKDFDQILRESYDL
;
A
#
# COMPACT_ATOMS: atom_id res chain seq x y z
N MET A 1 -1.59 97.08 -44.41
CA MET A 1 -1.24 97.36 -43.01
C MET A 1 -2.35 98.04 -42.22
N ASP A 2 -3.17 98.88 -42.89
CA ASP A 2 -4.23 99.66 -42.22
C ASP A 2 -5.36 98.88 -41.57
N ASN A 3 -5.72 97.72 -42.10
CA ASN A 3 -6.77 96.87 -41.47
C ASN A 3 -6.37 96.24 -40.18
N ILE A 4 -5.09 95.95 -39.94
CA ILE A 4 -4.57 95.39 -38.72
C ILE A 4 -4.48 96.48 -37.64
N VAL A 5 -4.09 97.70 -37.96
CA VAL A 5 -3.99 98.83 -37.04
C VAL A 5 -5.40 99.25 -36.57
N ARG A 6 -6.42 99.27 -37.43
CA ARG A 6 -7.83 99.58 -37.08
C ARG A 6 -8.43 98.52 -36.18
N LEU A 7 -8.08 97.23 -36.34
CA LEU A 7 -8.49 96.14 -35.46
C LEU A 7 -7.84 96.26 -34.07
N ILE A 8 -6.59 96.68 -33.99
CA ILE A 8 -5.85 96.92 -32.71
C ILE A 8 -6.45 98.10 -31.95
N GLU A 9 -6.82 99.18 -32.60
CA GLU A 9 -7.49 100.33 -31.97
C GLU A 9 -8.89 100.01 -31.46
N GLN A 10 -9.69 99.20 -32.19
CA GLN A 10 -11.05 98.80 -31.81
C GLN A 10 -11.09 97.84 -30.62
N ILE A 11 -10.12 96.91 -30.42
CA ILE A 11 -10.07 95.94 -29.38
C ILE A 11 -9.48 96.50 -28.04
N GLY A 12 -8.69 97.52 -28.06
CA GLY A 12 -8.01 98.14 -26.90
C GLY A 12 -6.81 97.33 -26.46
N ILE A 13 -5.67 97.97 -26.16
CA ILE A 13 -4.42 97.34 -25.83
C ILE A 13 -4.53 96.33 -24.67
N ARG A 14 -5.38 96.62 -23.66
CA ARG A 14 -5.61 95.74 -22.49
C ARG A 14 -6.26 94.43 -22.90
N ASN A 15 -7.22 94.41 -23.82
CA ASN A 15 -7.88 93.15 -24.25
C ASN A 15 -6.97 92.35 -25.19
N LEU A 16 -6.08 92.96 -25.93
CA LEU A 16 -5.05 92.31 -26.76
C LEU A 16 -4.02 91.56 -25.85
N ILE A 17 -3.64 92.13 -24.71
CA ILE A 17 -2.78 91.55 -23.77
C ILE A 17 -3.47 90.29 -23.15
N PHE A 18 -4.76 90.35 -22.76
CA PHE A 18 -5.53 89.22 -22.27
C PHE A 18 -5.70 88.13 -23.30
N ILE A 19 -5.92 88.43 -24.57
CA ILE A 19 -5.94 87.43 -25.65
C ILE A 19 -4.57 86.78 -25.80
N GLY A 20 -3.49 87.59 -25.78
CA GLY A 20 -2.12 87.04 -25.80
C GLY A 20 -1.81 86.07 -24.66
N ILE A 21 -2.16 86.46 -23.45
CA ILE A 21 -2.01 85.57 -22.25
C ILE A 21 -2.88 84.36 -22.44
N GLY A 22 -4.12 84.43 -22.95
CA GLY A 22 -5.00 83.31 -23.21
C GLY A 22 -4.42 82.31 -24.25
N ILE A 23 -3.82 82.87 -25.35
CA ILE A 23 -3.15 82.02 -26.35
C ILE A 23 -1.91 81.27 -25.74
N VAL A 24 -1.09 82.01 -24.98
CA VAL A 24 0.09 81.41 -24.29
C VAL A 24 -0.35 80.32 -23.28
N ALA A 25 -1.39 80.59 -22.52
CA ALA A 25 -1.94 79.61 -21.56
C ALA A 25 -2.48 78.36 -22.31
N LEU A 26 -3.18 78.54 -23.42
CA LEU A 26 -3.69 77.48 -24.28
C LEU A 26 -2.55 76.62 -24.88
N VAL A 27 -1.48 77.28 -25.36
CA VAL A 27 -0.29 76.58 -25.88
C VAL A 27 0.39 75.80 -24.78
N ILE A 28 0.57 76.35 -23.57
CA ILE A 28 1.12 75.65 -22.44
C ILE A 28 0.25 74.46 -22.08
N LEU A 29 -1.05 74.55 -22.03
CA LEU A 29 -2.01 73.51 -21.75
C LEU A 29 -1.95 72.40 -22.82
N LEU A 30 -1.83 72.74 -24.09
CA LEU A 30 -1.66 71.80 -25.18
C LEU A 30 -0.32 71.07 -25.11
N LEU A 31 0.76 71.74 -24.75
CA LEU A 31 2.07 71.11 -24.54
C LEU A 31 2.05 70.16 -23.34
N PHE A 32 1.41 70.58 -22.26
CA PHE A 32 1.24 69.75 -21.07
C PHE A 32 0.41 68.51 -21.39
N TYR A 33 -0.73 68.66 -22.05
CA TYR A 33 -1.57 67.51 -22.47
C TYR A 33 -0.82 66.56 -23.42
N ARG A 34 -0.06 67.13 -24.38
CA ARG A 34 0.81 66.35 -25.27
C ARG A 34 1.86 65.61 -24.49
N GLY A 35 2.51 66.17 -23.47
CA GLY A 35 3.48 65.56 -22.59
C GLY A 35 2.89 64.44 -21.76
N MET A 36 1.69 64.65 -21.21
CA MET A 36 0.97 63.57 -20.48
C MET A 36 0.63 62.38 -21.37
N ARG A 37 0.12 62.62 -22.59
CA ARG A 37 -0.17 61.54 -23.55
C ARG A 37 1.10 60.77 -23.96
N LEU A 38 2.19 61.47 -24.17
CA LEU A 38 3.49 60.85 -24.50
C LEU A 38 3.97 59.95 -23.36
N ARG A 39 3.92 60.43 -22.11
CA ARG A 39 4.28 59.63 -20.94
C ARG A 39 3.41 58.38 -20.75
N LYS A 40 2.09 58.51 -21.03
CA LYS A 40 1.17 57.37 -20.99
C LYS A 40 1.55 56.28 -21.99
N TYR A 41 1.78 56.66 -23.26
CA TYR A 41 2.13 55.69 -24.30
C TYR A 41 3.51 55.10 -24.13
N ARG A 42 4.48 55.85 -23.59
CA ARG A 42 5.80 55.28 -23.21
C ARG A 42 5.69 54.21 -22.13
N LYS A 43 4.83 54.39 -21.14
CA LYS A 43 4.57 53.37 -20.14
C LYS A 43 3.92 52.10 -20.73
N LEU A 44 2.95 52.30 -21.65
CA LEU A 44 2.28 51.18 -22.31
C LEU A 44 3.22 50.38 -23.21
N ILE A 45 4.15 51.02 -23.93
CA ILE A 45 5.11 50.28 -24.77
C ILE A 45 6.08 49.47 -23.93
N VAL A 46 6.56 49.99 -22.79
CA VAL A 46 7.40 49.27 -21.85
C VAL A 46 6.66 48.06 -21.25
N ASP A 47 5.34 48.23 -20.97
CA ASP A 47 4.52 47.10 -20.50
C ASP A 47 4.39 46.01 -21.57
N VAL A 48 4.14 46.38 -22.83
CA VAL A 48 4.11 45.46 -23.97
C VAL A 48 5.44 44.70 -24.13
N GLU A 49 6.57 45.41 -24.06
CA GLU A 49 7.91 44.83 -24.15
C GLU A 49 8.16 43.82 -22.99
N ASN A 50 7.77 44.19 -21.78
CA ASN A 50 7.88 43.31 -20.61
C ASN A 50 7.04 42.03 -20.77
N ARG A 51 5.80 42.15 -21.23
CA ARG A 51 4.92 41.01 -21.52
C ARG A 51 5.50 40.15 -22.65
N MET A 52 5.95 40.75 -23.73
CA MET A 52 6.60 40.05 -24.84
C MET A 52 7.84 39.26 -24.38
N ASN A 53 8.68 39.91 -23.56
CA ASN A 53 9.84 39.23 -22.98
C ASN A 53 9.45 38.11 -21.99
N GLY A 54 8.38 38.29 -21.23
CA GLY A 54 7.81 37.26 -20.36
C GLY A 54 7.37 36.03 -21.15
N ILE A 55 6.66 36.23 -22.27
CA ILE A 55 6.25 35.11 -23.14
C ILE A 55 7.47 34.45 -23.80
N LYS A 56 8.46 35.21 -24.25
CA LYS A 56 9.69 34.70 -24.82
C LYS A 56 10.51 33.85 -23.81
N SER A 57 10.36 34.11 -22.52
CA SER A 57 11.01 33.34 -21.45
C SER A 57 10.32 32.01 -21.15
N LEU A 58 9.15 31.74 -21.73
CA LEU A 58 8.49 30.43 -21.60
C LEU A 58 9.42 29.31 -22.12
N PRO A 59 9.47 28.15 -21.47
CA PRO A 59 10.42 27.07 -21.80
C PRO A 59 10.01 26.27 -23.05
N LEU A 60 9.37 26.92 -24.06
CA LEU A 60 8.85 26.25 -25.25
C LEU A 60 9.92 25.49 -26.02
N GLN A 61 11.08 26.12 -26.30
CA GLN A 61 12.16 25.49 -27.04
C GLN A 61 12.75 24.28 -26.28
N TYR A 62 12.94 24.39 -24.96
CA TYR A 62 13.45 23.32 -24.13
C TYR A 62 12.47 22.13 -24.11
N ARG A 63 11.19 22.40 -23.88
CA ARG A 63 10.15 21.35 -23.81
C ARG A 63 9.90 20.70 -25.18
N LEU A 64 9.96 21.46 -26.25
CA LEU A 64 9.89 20.93 -27.63
C LEU A 64 11.06 19.99 -27.92
N GLY A 65 12.26 20.30 -27.43
CA GLY A 65 13.44 19.42 -27.49
C GLY A 65 13.22 18.10 -26.73
N ARG A 66 12.45 18.13 -25.62
CA ARG A 66 12.03 16.92 -24.91
C ARG A 66 11.07 16.08 -25.74
N VAL A 67 10.06 16.70 -26.35
CA VAL A 67 9.12 16.00 -27.26
C VAL A 67 9.87 15.35 -28.42
N HIS A 68 10.86 16.05 -29.01
CA HIS A 68 11.73 15.46 -30.03
C HIS A 68 12.48 14.21 -29.54
N SER A 69 12.97 14.24 -28.31
CA SER A 69 13.62 13.06 -27.74
C SER A 69 12.66 11.88 -27.59
N ILE A 70 11.41 12.14 -27.15
CA ILE A 70 10.36 11.11 -27.00
C ILE A 70 9.96 10.55 -28.37
N SER A 71 9.88 11.41 -29.39
CA SER A 71 9.43 11.04 -30.74
C SER A 71 10.35 10.03 -31.44
N LYS A 72 11.63 9.95 -31.06
CA LYS A 72 12.57 9.00 -31.63
C LYS A 72 12.18 7.54 -31.42
N ASN A 73 11.48 7.25 -30.32
CA ASN A 73 11.05 5.91 -29.95
C ASN A 73 9.54 5.68 -30.03
N MET A 74 8.75 6.74 -30.38
CA MET A 74 7.30 6.69 -30.49
C MET A 74 6.85 7.35 -31.81
N PRO A 75 6.57 6.57 -32.88
CA PRO A 75 6.18 7.14 -34.19
C PRO A 75 4.96 8.04 -34.14
N GLU A 76 3.99 7.75 -33.28
CA GLU A 76 2.77 8.59 -33.09
C GLU A 76 3.09 9.98 -32.54
N VAL A 77 4.18 10.11 -31.77
CA VAL A 77 4.65 11.39 -31.21
C VAL A 77 5.47 12.15 -32.26
N LEU A 78 6.05 11.49 -33.25
CA LEU A 78 6.84 12.14 -34.28
C LEU A 78 5.99 13.10 -35.13
N GLU A 79 4.81 12.68 -35.55
CA GLU A 79 3.87 13.52 -36.31
C GLU A 79 3.47 14.77 -35.50
N LYS A 80 3.14 14.58 -34.24
CA LYS A 80 2.83 15.69 -33.32
C LYS A 80 4.03 16.63 -33.10
N TYR A 81 5.22 16.08 -33.00
CA TYR A 81 6.45 16.88 -32.87
C TYR A 81 6.66 17.77 -34.10
N GLU A 82 6.50 17.22 -35.31
CA GLU A 82 6.64 17.99 -36.56
C GLU A 82 5.62 19.14 -36.63
N GLU A 83 4.36 18.88 -36.26
CA GLU A 83 3.32 19.90 -36.16
C GLU A 83 3.71 21.01 -35.16
N TYR A 84 4.12 20.63 -33.95
CA TYR A 84 4.48 21.60 -32.90
C TYR A 84 5.76 22.36 -33.23
N ALA A 85 6.70 21.76 -33.94
CA ALA A 85 7.92 22.43 -34.40
C ALA A 85 7.57 23.51 -35.44
N GLN A 86 6.67 23.24 -36.40
CA GLN A 86 6.18 24.20 -37.36
C GLN A 86 5.39 25.33 -36.68
N GLU A 87 4.55 24.98 -35.69
CA GLU A 87 3.79 25.98 -34.93
C GLU A 87 4.72 26.92 -34.15
N PHE A 88 5.78 26.35 -33.50
CA PHE A 88 6.78 27.12 -32.80
C PHE A 88 7.58 28.06 -33.72
N GLU A 89 7.94 27.60 -34.93
CA GLU A 89 8.60 28.41 -35.94
C GLU A 89 7.70 29.56 -36.37
N ARG A 90 6.42 29.30 -36.65
CA ARG A 90 5.41 30.33 -37.01
C ARG A 90 5.26 31.38 -35.90
N ILE A 91 5.16 30.99 -34.65
CA ILE A 91 5.04 31.87 -33.49
C ILE A 91 6.31 32.73 -33.35
N THR A 92 7.47 32.13 -33.54
CA THR A 92 8.76 32.82 -33.45
C THR A 92 8.92 33.82 -34.60
N ASP A 93 8.52 33.46 -35.82
CA ASP A 93 8.53 34.36 -36.98
C ASP A 93 7.58 35.52 -36.81
N TYR A 94 6.36 35.25 -36.35
CA TYR A 94 5.36 36.27 -36.02
C TYR A 94 5.90 37.27 -34.99
N GLN A 95 6.52 36.78 -33.92
CA GLN A 95 7.13 37.64 -32.91
C GLN A 95 8.25 38.53 -33.47
N LYS A 96 9.14 37.97 -34.31
CA LYS A 96 10.29 38.72 -34.86
C LYS A 96 9.91 39.69 -35.96
N ASN A 97 9.16 39.19 -36.94
CA ASN A 97 8.94 39.91 -38.22
C ASN A 97 7.67 40.74 -38.25
N GLN A 98 6.74 40.51 -37.34
CA GLN A 98 5.51 41.30 -37.28
C GLN A 98 5.39 42.12 -36.00
N LEU A 99 5.29 41.45 -34.84
CA LEU A 99 5.12 42.12 -33.56
C LEU A 99 6.34 42.99 -33.18
N GLY A 100 7.54 42.44 -33.28
CA GLY A 100 8.78 43.18 -32.96
C GLY A 100 9.00 44.38 -33.88
N VAL A 101 8.66 44.29 -35.17
CA VAL A 101 8.73 45.42 -36.11
C VAL A 101 7.76 46.51 -35.71
N LEU A 102 6.51 46.17 -35.35
CA LEU A 102 5.52 47.15 -34.92
C LEU A 102 5.90 47.81 -33.58
N VAL A 103 6.45 47.06 -32.64
CA VAL A 103 6.98 47.59 -31.37
C VAL A 103 8.05 48.63 -31.62
N ASN A 104 9.05 48.32 -32.46
CA ASN A 104 10.13 49.24 -32.82
C ASN A 104 9.60 50.49 -33.53
N GLU A 105 8.65 50.33 -34.44
CA GLU A 105 8.03 51.49 -35.17
C GLU A 105 7.28 52.41 -34.20
N VAL A 106 6.56 51.86 -33.24
CA VAL A 106 5.81 52.64 -32.24
C VAL A 106 6.79 53.33 -31.27
N ASP A 107 7.83 52.64 -30.81
CA ASP A 107 8.86 53.23 -29.93
C ASP A 107 9.61 54.38 -30.64
N GLU A 108 10.00 54.23 -31.90
CA GLU A 108 10.64 55.25 -32.70
C GLU A 108 9.72 56.48 -32.86
N GLN A 109 8.41 56.29 -33.14
CA GLN A 109 7.45 57.36 -33.23
C GLN A 109 7.28 58.11 -31.91
N LEU A 110 7.29 57.41 -30.78
CA LEU A 110 7.24 58.00 -29.45
C LEU A 110 8.52 58.75 -29.09
N PHE A 111 9.69 58.24 -29.53
CA PHE A 111 10.96 58.90 -29.36
C PHE A 111 10.96 60.30 -30.01
N TYR A 112 10.49 60.37 -31.25
CA TYR A 112 10.36 61.66 -31.98
C TYR A 112 9.12 62.48 -31.58
N GLY A 113 8.33 62.07 -30.63
CA GLY A 113 7.16 62.76 -30.12
C GLY A 113 5.98 62.86 -31.13
N LYS A 114 5.92 61.93 -32.11
CA LYS A 114 4.86 61.88 -33.14
C LYS A 114 3.66 61.10 -32.56
N LEU A 115 2.61 61.85 -32.13
CA LEU A 115 1.42 61.24 -31.55
C LEU A 115 0.29 60.92 -32.57
N ARG A 116 0.49 61.22 -33.82
CA ARG A 116 -0.51 60.94 -34.85
C ARG A 116 -0.61 59.44 -35.08
N LYS A 117 -1.82 58.90 -35.03
CA LYS A 117 -2.13 57.47 -35.20
C LYS A 117 -1.55 56.53 -34.14
N ILE A 118 -0.81 57.04 -33.13
CA ILE A 118 -0.26 56.19 -32.05
C ILE A 118 -1.34 55.36 -31.34
N SER A 119 -2.52 55.97 -31.08
CA SER A 119 -3.61 55.23 -30.39
C SER A 119 -4.12 54.03 -31.21
N SER A 120 -4.14 54.13 -32.56
CA SER A 120 -4.53 53.02 -33.42
C SER A 120 -3.46 51.91 -33.42
N LYS A 121 -2.18 52.33 -33.57
CA LYS A 121 -1.05 51.36 -33.54
C LYS A 121 -0.90 50.67 -32.19
N MET A 122 -1.16 51.36 -31.07
CA MET A 122 -1.17 50.74 -29.74
C MET A 122 -2.28 49.70 -29.59
N LYS A 123 -3.46 49.92 -30.14
CA LYS A 123 -4.53 48.92 -30.16
C LYS A 123 -4.18 47.72 -31.03
N GLU A 124 -3.59 47.96 -32.20
CA GLU A 124 -3.10 46.89 -33.07
C GLU A 124 -2.03 46.07 -32.39
N LEU A 125 -1.06 46.70 -31.74
CA LEU A 125 0.01 46.10 -31.00
C LEU A 125 -0.50 45.25 -29.82
N GLU A 126 -1.50 45.73 -29.07
CA GLU A 126 -2.16 44.98 -27.99
C GLU A 126 -2.86 43.74 -28.53
N SER A 127 -3.56 43.83 -29.68
CA SER A 127 -4.22 42.67 -30.29
C SER A 127 -3.20 41.66 -30.82
N MET A 128 -2.09 42.11 -31.41
CA MET A 128 -1.00 41.23 -31.86
C MET A 128 -0.27 40.55 -30.71
N LEU A 129 -0.02 41.29 -29.62
CA LEU A 129 0.57 40.74 -28.41
C LEU A 129 -0.32 39.66 -27.82
N LYS A 130 -1.63 39.87 -27.77
CA LYS A 130 -2.58 38.89 -27.29
C LYS A 130 -2.56 37.60 -28.13
N ILE A 131 -2.53 37.72 -29.47
CA ILE A 131 -2.40 36.55 -30.36
C ILE A 131 -1.11 35.79 -30.06
N TYR A 132 0.02 36.51 -29.91
CA TYR A 132 1.31 35.90 -29.56
C TYR A 132 1.27 35.17 -28.20
N GLU A 133 0.60 35.76 -27.22
CA GLU A 133 0.41 35.17 -25.88
C GLU A 133 -0.46 33.92 -25.96
N ASP A 134 -1.63 34.03 -26.60
CA ASP A 134 -2.60 32.91 -26.72
C ASP A 134 -1.99 31.71 -27.50
N ASP A 135 -1.33 31.96 -28.63
CA ASP A 135 -0.67 30.93 -29.45
C ASP A 135 0.48 30.28 -28.68
N SER A 136 1.29 31.07 -27.98
CA SER A 136 2.41 30.53 -27.18
C SER A 136 1.94 29.66 -25.99
N GLN A 137 0.88 30.07 -25.31
CA GLN A 137 0.28 29.30 -24.22
C GLN A 137 -0.42 28.02 -24.71
N ALA A 138 -1.13 28.12 -25.85
CA ALA A 138 -1.76 26.96 -26.48
C ALA A 138 -0.72 25.89 -26.88
N LEU A 139 0.37 26.33 -27.52
CA LEU A 139 1.46 25.41 -27.86
C LEU A 139 2.11 24.82 -26.63
N LEU A 140 2.34 25.60 -25.58
CA LEU A 140 2.91 25.09 -24.31
C LEU A 140 2.02 24.02 -23.71
N ALA A 141 0.69 24.22 -23.67
CA ALA A 141 -0.25 23.23 -23.15
C ALA A 141 -0.23 21.94 -23.95
N LYS A 142 -0.18 21.99 -25.27
CA LYS A 142 -0.05 20.80 -26.15
C LYS A 142 1.26 20.01 -25.87
N ILE A 143 2.35 20.73 -25.68
CA ILE A 143 3.65 20.11 -25.34
C ILE A 143 3.62 19.49 -23.96
N GLU A 144 2.98 20.13 -22.98
CA GLU A 144 2.83 19.62 -21.61
C GLU A 144 2.05 18.33 -21.57
N GLU A 145 0.98 18.20 -22.36
CA GLU A 145 0.19 16.97 -22.46
C GLU A 145 1.06 15.75 -22.81
N ILE A 146 1.99 15.90 -23.77
CA ILE A 146 2.90 14.79 -24.15
C ILE A 146 3.95 14.52 -23.07
N THR A 147 4.52 15.56 -22.46
CA THR A 147 5.56 15.42 -21.44
C THR A 147 5.02 14.98 -20.09
N GLU A 148 3.71 15.10 -19.85
CA GLU A 148 3.05 14.65 -18.63
C GLU A 148 3.12 13.13 -18.49
N ILE A 149 3.04 12.37 -19.59
CA ILE A 149 3.20 10.90 -19.60
C ILE A 149 4.52 10.50 -18.94
N GLU A 150 5.62 11.17 -19.29
CA GLU A 150 6.93 10.92 -18.66
C GLU A 150 6.94 11.26 -17.17
N ASN A 151 6.35 12.41 -16.80
CA ASN A 151 6.33 12.88 -15.42
C ASN A 151 5.50 11.94 -14.51
N VAL A 152 4.32 11.54 -14.98
CA VAL A 152 3.46 10.57 -14.27
C VAL A 152 4.21 9.26 -14.07
N GLN A 153 4.88 8.77 -15.13
CA GLN A 153 5.65 7.53 -15.02
C GLN A 153 6.82 7.64 -14.03
N ARG A 154 7.52 8.77 -14.00
CA ARG A 154 8.61 9.01 -13.02
C ARG A 154 8.09 9.05 -11.58
N ILE A 155 6.94 9.67 -11.35
CA ILE A 155 6.31 9.71 -10.01
C ILE A 155 5.93 8.30 -9.57
N GLU A 156 5.36 7.50 -10.48
CA GLU A 156 4.96 6.12 -10.17
C GLU A 156 6.17 5.23 -9.84
N ILE A 157 7.27 5.38 -10.59
CA ILE A 157 8.53 4.68 -10.31
C ILE A 157 9.08 5.06 -8.93
N ILE A 158 9.04 6.35 -8.57
CA ILE A 158 9.50 6.82 -7.26
C ILE A 158 8.64 6.19 -6.14
N ARG A 159 7.31 6.12 -6.34
CA ARG A 159 6.39 5.48 -5.40
C ARG A 159 6.73 4.00 -5.18
N VAL A 160 6.96 3.27 -6.27
CA VAL A 160 7.27 1.83 -6.19
C VAL A 160 8.67 1.60 -5.58
N LYS A 161 9.65 2.45 -5.89
CA LYS A 161 10.99 2.41 -5.25
C LYS A 161 10.90 2.64 -3.74
N GLU A 162 10.06 3.56 -3.30
CA GLU A 162 9.86 3.83 -1.87
C GLU A 162 9.20 2.65 -1.16
N LYS A 163 8.17 2.02 -1.76
CA LYS A 163 7.59 0.78 -1.26
C LYS A 163 8.64 -0.33 -1.12
N TYR A 164 9.48 -0.50 -2.15
CA TYR A 164 10.54 -1.50 -2.15
C TYR A 164 11.57 -1.25 -1.06
N ARG A 165 11.96 0.01 -0.84
CA ARG A 165 12.86 0.37 0.26
C ARG A 165 12.27 0.02 1.62
N GLN A 166 11.00 0.35 1.85
CA GLN A 166 10.31 -0.01 3.08
C GLN A 166 10.24 -1.53 3.28
N LEU A 167 10.06 -2.29 2.20
CA LEU A 167 10.09 -3.74 2.23
C LEU A 167 11.47 -4.28 2.62
N ILE A 168 12.56 -3.71 2.08
CA ILE A 168 13.93 -4.07 2.46
C ILE A 168 14.17 -3.77 3.94
N ASP A 169 13.80 -2.57 4.40
CA ASP A 169 13.94 -2.16 5.79
C ASP A 169 13.20 -3.12 6.73
N TYR A 170 11.98 -3.51 6.37
CA TYR A 170 11.23 -4.51 7.13
C TYR A 170 11.90 -5.89 7.10
N TYR A 171 12.32 -6.37 5.93
CA TYR A 171 13.02 -7.65 5.80
C TYR A 171 14.27 -7.72 6.69
N GLU A 172 15.07 -6.66 6.76
CA GLU A 172 16.25 -6.63 7.63
C GLU A 172 15.90 -6.82 9.12
N THR A 173 14.72 -6.37 9.56
CA THR A 173 14.27 -6.58 10.95
C THR A 173 13.95 -8.05 11.27
N ILE A 174 13.48 -8.81 10.27
CA ILE A 174 13.05 -10.22 10.43
C ILE A 174 14.06 -11.22 9.86
N ARG A 175 15.12 -10.76 9.23
CA ARG A 175 16.08 -11.55 8.46
C ARG A 175 16.58 -12.79 9.22
N PHE A 176 16.99 -12.64 10.46
CA PHE A 176 17.50 -13.75 11.28
C PHE A 176 16.49 -14.88 11.50
N LYS A 177 15.20 -14.58 11.43
CA LYS A 177 14.14 -15.57 11.59
C LYS A 177 13.80 -16.29 10.29
N VAL A 178 13.98 -15.61 9.16
CA VAL A 178 13.43 -15.99 7.86
C VAL A 178 14.50 -16.59 6.94
N GLU A 179 15.69 -16.03 6.89
CA GLU A 179 16.73 -16.36 5.90
C GLU A 179 17.17 -17.84 5.96
N ASP A 180 17.32 -18.39 7.17
CA ASP A 180 17.70 -19.79 7.37
C ASP A 180 16.57 -20.77 7.02
N PHE A 181 15.33 -20.28 7.00
CA PHE A 181 14.16 -21.12 6.72
C PHE A 181 13.78 -21.08 5.24
N VAL A 182 13.81 -19.89 4.60
CA VAL A 182 13.44 -19.68 3.20
C VAL A 182 14.69 -19.41 2.35
N LYS A 183 15.24 -20.46 1.75
CA LYS A 183 16.51 -20.40 1.02
C LYS A 183 16.49 -19.52 -0.25
N GLY A 184 15.31 -19.29 -0.83
CA GLY A 184 15.16 -18.57 -2.10
C GLY A 184 14.94 -17.06 -1.98
N ILE A 185 14.80 -16.51 -0.78
CA ILE A 185 14.35 -15.14 -0.57
C ILE A 185 15.32 -14.09 -1.15
N LYS A 186 16.63 -14.33 -1.02
CA LYS A 186 17.65 -13.45 -1.61
C LYS A 186 17.55 -13.35 -3.14
N ASN A 187 17.23 -14.44 -3.79
CA ASN A 187 17.08 -14.45 -5.25
C ASN A 187 15.88 -13.60 -5.69
N ILE A 188 14.82 -13.53 -4.87
CA ILE A 188 13.65 -12.69 -5.16
C ILE A 188 14.05 -11.22 -5.09
N PHE A 189 14.81 -10.81 -4.06
CA PHE A 189 15.32 -9.44 -3.95
C PHE A 189 16.27 -9.10 -5.10
N ASN A 190 17.22 -9.96 -5.43
CA ASN A 190 18.13 -9.76 -6.57
C ASN A 190 17.36 -9.58 -7.90
N ASN A 191 16.32 -10.39 -8.14
CA ASN A 191 15.48 -10.26 -9.33
C ASN A 191 14.69 -8.95 -9.36
N LEU A 192 14.27 -8.42 -8.20
CA LEU A 192 13.64 -7.11 -8.11
C LEU A 192 14.65 -5.99 -8.38
N ASP A 193 15.86 -6.07 -7.84
CA ASP A 193 16.94 -5.12 -8.12
C ASP A 193 17.27 -5.07 -9.61
N ASP A 194 17.44 -6.23 -10.25
CA ASP A 194 17.65 -6.35 -11.71
C ASP A 194 16.48 -5.74 -12.51
N SER A 195 15.26 -5.87 -12.00
CA SER A 195 14.08 -5.29 -12.64
C SER A 195 14.08 -3.76 -12.53
N PHE A 196 14.53 -3.19 -11.41
CA PHE A 196 14.70 -1.73 -11.29
C PHE A 196 15.81 -1.20 -12.19
N VAL A 197 16.92 -1.92 -12.37
CA VAL A 197 17.97 -1.55 -13.33
C VAL A 197 17.42 -1.52 -14.76
N LYS A 198 16.65 -2.54 -15.17
CA LYS A 198 15.99 -2.58 -16.48
C LYS A 198 15.00 -1.42 -16.65
N LEU A 199 14.25 -1.10 -15.58
CA LEU A 199 13.31 0.00 -15.60
C LEU A 199 13.99 1.34 -15.82
N GLU A 200 15.15 1.58 -15.20
CA GLU A 200 15.96 2.78 -15.44
C GLU A 200 16.47 2.86 -16.87
N ASP A 201 16.91 1.75 -17.42
CA ASP A 201 17.34 1.66 -18.84
C ASP A 201 16.17 1.98 -19.78
N MET A 202 14.97 1.42 -19.54
CA MET A 202 13.78 1.74 -20.34
C MET A 202 13.41 3.22 -20.26
N MET A 203 13.48 3.84 -19.08
CA MET A 203 13.24 5.27 -18.91
C MET A 203 14.26 6.15 -19.63
N ASN A 204 15.56 5.77 -19.56
CA ASN A 204 16.63 6.50 -20.24
C ASN A 204 16.51 6.37 -21.77
N ASN A 205 16.04 5.23 -22.26
CA ASN A 205 15.75 4.98 -23.68
C ASN A 205 14.34 5.41 -24.10
N GLN A 206 13.60 6.11 -23.23
CA GLN A 206 12.26 6.68 -23.51
C GLN A 206 11.20 5.66 -23.93
N ARG A 207 11.36 4.42 -23.50
CA ARG A 207 10.39 3.33 -23.69
C ARG A 207 9.33 3.37 -22.58
N PHE A 208 8.52 4.44 -22.56
CA PHE A 208 7.63 4.74 -21.44
C PHE A 208 6.52 3.72 -21.25
N GLU A 209 5.98 3.14 -22.31
CA GLU A 209 4.93 2.10 -22.21
C GLU A 209 5.49 0.81 -21.63
N ASP A 210 6.68 0.40 -22.09
CA ASP A 210 7.36 -0.78 -21.52
C ASP A 210 7.74 -0.53 -20.06
N ALA A 211 8.22 0.67 -19.74
CA ALA A 211 8.54 1.08 -18.39
C ALA A 211 7.30 1.05 -17.47
N LYS A 212 6.14 1.51 -17.98
CA LYS A 212 4.87 1.46 -17.25
C LYS A 212 4.47 0.02 -16.92
N ASN A 213 4.51 -0.88 -17.91
CA ASN A 213 4.18 -2.28 -17.73
C ASN A 213 5.11 -2.94 -16.71
N LEU A 214 6.42 -2.70 -16.84
CA LEU A 214 7.41 -3.23 -15.88
C LEU A 214 7.23 -2.64 -14.47
N THR A 215 6.88 -1.35 -14.35
CA THR A 215 6.59 -0.71 -13.05
C THR A 215 5.41 -1.39 -12.35
N GLN A 216 4.33 -1.68 -13.09
CA GLN A 216 3.17 -2.40 -12.55
C GLN A 216 3.51 -3.82 -12.12
N ASP A 217 4.38 -4.51 -12.87
CA ASP A 217 4.81 -5.87 -12.51
C ASP A 217 5.72 -5.86 -11.27
N ILE A 218 6.60 -4.87 -11.14
CA ILE A 218 7.42 -4.69 -9.94
C ILE A 218 6.51 -4.37 -8.74
N ASP A 219 5.55 -3.44 -8.88
CA ASP A 219 4.63 -3.06 -7.80
C ASP A 219 3.85 -4.28 -7.26
N LYS A 220 3.29 -5.10 -8.17
CA LYS A 220 2.61 -6.36 -7.79
C LYS A 220 3.53 -7.33 -7.06
N LYS A 221 4.78 -7.48 -7.53
CA LYS A 221 5.76 -8.37 -6.87
C LYS A 221 6.18 -7.87 -5.50
N VAL A 222 6.35 -6.55 -5.35
CA VAL A 222 6.66 -5.92 -4.06
C VAL A 222 5.50 -6.11 -3.08
N ASP A 223 4.26 -5.88 -3.51
CA ASP A 223 3.07 -6.09 -2.67
C ASP A 223 2.90 -7.57 -2.30
N TRP A 224 3.10 -8.48 -3.27
CA TRP A 224 3.08 -9.92 -3.05
C TRP A 224 4.12 -10.37 -2.01
N LEU A 225 5.35 -9.88 -2.14
CA LEU A 225 6.43 -10.23 -1.22
C LEU A 225 6.20 -9.62 0.17
N ASN A 226 5.72 -8.37 0.23
CA ASN A 226 5.41 -7.71 1.48
C ASN A 226 4.35 -8.46 2.29
N ALA A 227 3.25 -8.87 1.65
CA ALA A 227 2.20 -9.65 2.32
C ALA A 227 2.76 -10.94 2.93
N ARG A 228 3.60 -11.66 2.17
CA ARG A 228 4.19 -12.93 2.65
C ARG A 228 5.19 -12.73 3.77
N LEU A 229 6.02 -11.71 3.69
CA LEU A 229 6.99 -11.42 4.75
C LEU A 229 6.34 -11.01 6.07
N GLN A 230 5.15 -10.43 6.05
CA GLN A 230 4.41 -10.09 7.27
C GLN A 230 3.92 -11.34 8.02
N GLU A 231 3.46 -12.36 7.32
CA GLU A 231 2.92 -13.60 7.90
C GLU A 231 4.01 -14.62 8.26
N LEU A 232 5.12 -14.59 7.53
CA LEU A 232 6.16 -15.61 7.57
C LEU A 232 6.80 -15.81 8.94
N PRO A 233 7.14 -14.78 9.75
CA PRO A 233 7.73 -14.96 11.08
C PRO A 233 6.82 -15.73 12.04
N ASP A 234 5.51 -15.50 11.96
CA ASP A 234 4.53 -16.17 12.81
C ASP A 234 4.39 -17.64 12.42
N TYR A 235 4.30 -17.96 11.12
CA TYR A 235 4.27 -19.33 10.64
C TYR A 235 5.54 -20.11 11.00
N ILE A 236 6.71 -19.48 10.89
CA ILE A 236 7.98 -20.09 11.30
C ILE A 236 7.99 -20.35 12.82
N ALA A 237 7.49 -19.42 13.63
CA ALA A 237 7.41 -19.59 15.07
C ALA A 237 6.47 -20.75 15.46
N ILE A 238 5.32 -20.88 14.79
CA ILE A 238 4.38 -21.97 14.99
C ILE A 238 5.04 -23.31 14.64
N VAL A 239 5.66 -23.42 13.46
CA VAL A 239 6.26 -24.68 12.97
C VAL A 239 7.52 -25.07 13.74
N ARG A 240 8.38 -24.12 14.11
CA ARG A 240 9.66 -24.42 14.81
C ARG A 240 9.57 -24.48 16.32
N GLN A 241 8.58 -23.84 16.93
CA GLN A 241 8.52 -23.73 18.39
C GLN A 241 7.21 -24.25 18.98
N TYR A 242 6.07 -23.78 18.47
CA TYR A 242 4.78 -24.07 19.10
C TYR A 242 4.33 -25.51 18.87
N ILE A 243 4.26 -25.96 17.63
CA ILE A 243 3.88 -27.35 17.29
C ILE A 243 4.87 -28.36 17.87
N PRO A 244 6.20 -28.21 17.77
CA PRO A 244 7.15 -29.16 18.38
C PRO A 244 7.00 -29.27 19.89
N LYS A 245 6.69 -28.19 20.60
CA LYS A 245 6.42 -28.26 22.05
C LYS A 245 5.18 -29.11 22.36
N LYS A 246 4.11 -28.91 21.58
CA LYS A 246 2.88 -29.72 21.74
C LYS A 246 3.12 -31.19 21.37
N ILE A 247 3.85 -31.45 20.30
CA ILE A 247 4.23 -32.83 19.91
C ILE A 247 5.05 -33.47 21.02
N HIS A 248 6.03 -32.76 21.57
CA HIS A 248 6.83 -33.29 22.67
C HIS A 248 5.98 -33.63 23.92
N TYR A 249 5.01 -32.78 24.24
CA TYR A 249 4.05 -33.07 25.31
C TYR A 249 3.22 -34.33 25.00
N LEU A 250 2.71 -34.43 23.79
CA LEU A 250 1.95 -35.57 23.28
C LEU A 250 2.78 -36.88 23.34
N ASP A 251 4.04 -36.82 22.88
CA ASP A 251 4.96 -37.96 22.90
C ASP A 251 5.20 -38.49 24.34
N ASN A 252 5.38 -37.55 25.28
CA ASN A 252 5.54 -37.92 26.69
C ASN A 252 4.27 -38.59 27.23
N LEU A 253 3.09 -38.02 26.89
CA LEU A 253 1.82 -38.60 27.34
C LEU A 253 1.57 -39.99 26.73
N ILE A 254 1.84 -40.18 25.44
CA ILE A 254 1.77 -41.50 24.79
C ILE A 254 2.72 -42.51 25.45
N LYS A 255 3.96 -42.06 25.72
CA LYS A 255 4.97 -42.94 26.38
C LYS A 255 4.55 -43.35 27.77
N ASP A 256 4.04 -42.43 28.58
CA ASP A 256 3.55 -42.70 29.92
C ASP A 256 2.40 -43.72 29.90
N MET A 257 1.46 -43.53 28.95
CA MET A 257 0.30 -44.43 28.81
C MET A 257 0.65 -45.77 28.17
N SER A 258 1.66 -45.85 27.29
CA SER A 258 2.10 -47.12 26.66
C SER A 258 2.66 -48.12 27.65
N ASN A 259 3.09 -47.66 28.83
CA ASN A 259 3.58 -48.53 29.90
C ASN A 259 2.45 -49.04 30.81
N GLY A 260 1.21 -48.61 30.60
CA GLY A 260 0.02 -49.01 31.38
C GLY A 260 -0.97 -49.82 30.55
N GLU A 261 -2.09 -50.20 31.18
CA GLU A 261 -3.18 -51.00 30.58
C GLU A 261 -4.21 -50.12 29.84
N PHE A 262 -3.75 -49.10 29.11
CA PHE A 262 -4.63 -48.16 28.38
C PHE A 262 -4.98 -48.68 26.99
N ALA A 263 -6.23 -48.47 26.55
CA ALA A 263 -6.73 -48.92 25.26
C ALA A 263 -6.37 -47.94 24.11
N LEU A 264 -5.09 -47.56 23.93
CA LEU A 264 -4.60 -46.60 22.95
C LEU A 264 -4.98 -46.93 21.50
N GLU A 265 -5.12 -48.23 21.17
CA GLU A 265 -5.53 -48.66 19.82
C GLU A 265 -6.92 -48.19 19.46
N LYS A 266 -7.86 -48.13 20.42
CA LYS A 266 -9.24 -47.66 20.21
C LYS A 266 -9.32 -46.16 19.85
N LEU A 267 -8.34 -45.37 20.28
CA LEU A 267 -8.24 -43.95 20.02
C LEU A 267 -7.54 -43.62 18.67
N ASN A 268 -7.06 -44.65 17.94
CA ASN A 268 -6.33 -44.53 16.67
C ASN A 268 -5.19 -43.48 16.74
N VAL A 269 -4.53 -43.38 17.89
CA VAL A 269 -3.50 -42.35 18.15
C VAL A 269 -2.38 -42.41 17.11
N SER A 270 -1.89 -43.60 16.78
CA SER A 270 -0.79 -43.76 15.82
C SER A 270 -1.11 -43.24 14.41
N ALA A 271 -2.30 -43.54 13.90
CA ALA A 271 -2.71 -43.07 12.56
C ALA A 271 -2.91 -41.56 12.53
N ARG A 272 -3.54 -40.99 13.57
CA ARG A 272 -3.74 -39.52 13.70
C ARG A 272 -2.40 -38.79 13.82
N TYR A 273 -1.48 -39.33 14.60
CA TYR A 273 -0.12 -38.79 14.78
C TYR A 273 0.68 -38.79 13.48
N GLN A 274 0.65 -39.88 12.70
CA GLN A 274 1.30 -39.94 11.40
C GLN A 274 0.70 -38.92 10.39
N ALA A 275 -0.61 -38.74 10.40
CA ALA A 275 -1.26 -37.75 9.57
C ALA A 275 -0.80 -36.32 9.93
N ILE A 276 -0.68 -36.01 11.23
CA ILE A 276 -0.14 -34.74 11.72
C ILE A 276 1.29 -34.52 11.23
N GLN A 277 2.17 -35.53 11.38
CA GLN A 277 3.56 -35.42 10.94
C GLN A 277 3.68 -35.17 9.43
N SER A 278 2.93 -35.91 8.60
CA SER A 278 2.92 -35.75 7.15
C SER A 278 2.40 -34.35 6.74
N THR A 279 1.33 -33.86 7.37
CA THR A 279 0.77 -32.55 7.09
C THR A 279 1.73 -31.45 7.52
N LEU A 280 2.39 -31.60 8.68
CA LEU A 280 3.38 -30.64 9.17
C LEU A 280 4.59 -30.55 8.22
N GLU A 281 5.08 -31.68 7.72
CA GLU A 281 6.19 -31.72 6.77
C GLU A 281 5.83 -31.00 5.46
N THR A 282 4.66 -31.33 4.87
CA THR A 282 4.18 -30.71 3.66
C THR A 282 3.98 -29.19 3.85
N THR A 283 3.37 -28.78 4.96
CA THR A 283 3.15 -27.36 5.27
C THR A 283 4.49 -26.63 5.46
N THR A 284 5.46 -27.29 6.11
CA THR A 284 6.81 -26.73 6.26
C THR A 284 7.48 -26.49 4.91
N GLN A 285 7.34 -27.41 3.95
CA GLN A 285 7.86 -27.27 2.60
C GLN A 285 7.18 -26.11 1.85
N HIS A 286 5.86 -25.95 1.98
CA HIS A 286 5.14 -24.82 1.39
C HIS A 286 5.63 -23.48 1.93
N ILE A 287 5.83 -23.37 3.25
CA ILE A 287 6.37 -22.15 3.88
C ILE A 287 7.78 -21.86 3.36
N GLN A 288 8.64 -22.88 3.23
CA GLN A 288 10.00 -22.74 2.70
C GLN A 288 10.02 -22.25 1.25
N GLN A 289 8.96 -22.52 0.47
CA GLN A 289 8.79 -22.11 -0.91
C GLN A 289 7.98 -20.80 -1.05
N LEU A 290 7.62 -20.14 0.06
CA LEU A 290 6.74 -18.96 0.09
C LEU A 290 5.33 -19.19 -0.51
N GLN A 291 4.86 -20.44 -0.53
CA GLN A 291 3.50 -20.81 -0.90
C GLN A 291 2.62 -20.75 0.34
N LEU A 292 2.21 -19.53 0.70
CA LEU A 292 1.52 -19.28 1.98
C LEU A 292 -0.01 -19.32 1.88
N GLU A 293 -0.57 -19.66 0.72
CA GLU A 293 -1.99 -19.78 0.53
C GLU A 293 -2.56 -20.85 1.47
N ASN A 294 -3.52 -20.47 2.31
CA ASN A 294 -4.20 -21.33 3.30
C ASN A 294 -3.29 -21.93 4.39
N VAL A 295 -2.00 -21.57 4.47
CA VAL A 295 -1.08 -22.11 5.49
C VAL A 295 -1.58 -21.82 6.90
N GLY A 296 -2.12 -20.65 7.17
CA GLY A 296 -2.68 -20.29 8.47
C GLY A 296 -3.79 -21.22 8.91
N GLU A 297 -4.73 -21.56 8.03
CA GLU A 297 -5.84 -22.50 8.31
C GLU A 297 -5.33 -23.90 8.54
N VAL A 298 -4.35 -24.35 7.76
CA VAL A 298 -3.74 -25.68 7.93
C VAL A 298 -2.99 -25.79 9.25
N LEU A 299 -2.22 -24.76 9.62
CA LEU A 299 -1.51 -24.74 10.91
C LEU A 299 -2.48 -24.71 12.09
N GLN A 300 -3.57 -23.94 12.01
CA GLN A 300 -4.59 -23.94 13.05
C GLN A 300 -5.21 -25.33 13.19
N LYS A 301 -5.59 -25.95 12.08
CA LYS A 301 -6.14 -27.31 12.10
C LYS A 301 -5.17 -28.34 12.68
N LEU A 302 -3.88 -28.25 12.36
CA LEU A 302 -2.85 -29.11 12.96
C LEU A 302 -2.79 -28.96 14.48
N VAL A 303 -2.88 -27.72 14.97
CA VAL A 303 -2.91 -27.46 16.41
C VAL A 303 -4.16 -28.06 17.04
N ASP A 304 -5.31 -27.88 16.43
CA ASP A 304 -6.59 -28.41 16.91
C ASP A 304 -6.58 -29.96 16.92
N ASP A 305 -6.02 -30.60 15.89
CA ASP A 305 -5.88 -32.05 15.79
C ASP A 305 -4.95 -32.61 16.87
N ILE A 306 -3.82 -31.92 17.18
CA ILE A 306 -2.93 -32.29 18.28
C ILE A 306 -3.65 -32.15 19.63
N ASP A 307 -4.34 -31.03 19.84
CA ASP A 307 -5.09 -30.80 21.10
C ASP A 307 -6.23 -31.79 21.29
N ALA A 308 -6.88 -32.21 20.20
CA ALA A 308 -7.89 -33.26 20.27
C ALA A 308 -7.30 -34.61 20.73
N ILE A 309 -6.10 -35.00 20.22
CA ILE A 309 -5.44 -36.24 20.68
C ILE A 309 -5.04 -36.11 22.13
N ILE A 310 -4.44 -35.01 22.55
CA ILE A 310 -4.05 -34.76 23.94
C ILE A 310 -5.26 -34.89 24.85
N LYS A 311 -6.36 -34.26 24.51
CA LYS A 311 -7.59 -34.29 25.28
C LYS A 311 -8.17 -35.71 25.38
N ASP A 312 -8.19 -36.45 24.26
CA ASP A 312 -8.70 -37.84 24.27
C ASP A 312 -7.84 -38.71 25.19
N LEU A 313 -6.51 -38.56 25.17
CA LEU A 313 -5.59 -39.28 26.05
C LEU A 313 -5.73 -38.88 27.53
N GLU A 314 -5.90 -37.60 27.83
CA GLU A 314 -6.12 -37.10 29.18
C GLU A 314 -7.45 -37.62 29.76
N VAL A 315 -8.50 -37.65 28.96
CA VAL A 315 -9.81 -38.24 29.37
C VAL A 315 -9.69 -39.74 29.63
N GLU A 316 -8.99 -40.49 28.75
CA GLU A 316 -8.77 -41.91 28.92
C GLU A 316 -7.96 -42.19 30.22
N LYS A 317 -6.90 -41.41 30.45
CA LYS A 317 -6.10 -41.51 31.66
C LYS A 317 -6.95 -41.26 32.92
N GLN A 318 -7.72 -40.18 32.92
CA GLN A 318 -8.60 -39.85 34.04
C GLN A 318 -9.65 -40.95 34.28
N SER A 319 -10.25 -41.46 33.21
CA SER A 319 -11.25 -42.54 33.29
C SER A 319 -10.65 -43.84 33.87
N TYR A 320 -9.41 -44.17 33.50
CA TYR A 320 -8.70 -45.30 34.01
C TYR A 320 -8.38 -45.13 35.51
N ASP A 321 -7.87 -43.97 35.92
CA ASP A 321 -7.54 -43.67 37.31
C ASP A 321 -8.79 -43.71 38.19
N ASP A 322 -9.91 -43.15 37.71
CA ASP A 322 -11.23 -43.17 38.38
C ASP A 322 -11.75 -44.63 38.52
N PHE A 323 -11.61 -45.42 37.46
CA PHE A 323 -12.00 -46.82 37.47
C PHE A 323 -11.16 -47.62 38.49
N LYS A 324 -9.84 -47.45 38.45
CA LYS A 324 -8.93 -48.14 39.35
C LYS A 324 -9.21 -47.81 40.83
N THR A 325 -9.44 -46.52 41.11
CA THR A 325 -9.78 -46.09 42.48
C THR A 325 -11.09 -46.73 42.96
N LYS A 326 -12.13 -46.72 42.14
CA LYS A 326 -13.41 -47.35 42.49
C LYS A 326 -13.32 -48.86 42.59
N TRP A 327 -12.48 -49.49 41.75
CA TRP A 327 -12.23 -50.94 41.83
C TRP A 327 -11.57 -51.30 43.14
N ASP A 328 -10.49 -50.60 43.53
CA ASP A 328 -9.76 -50.82 44.76
C ASP A 328 -10.64 -50.61 46.01
N GLU A 329 -11.46 -49.55 46.00
CA GLU A 329 -12.48 -49.30 47.04
C GLU A 329 -13.53 -50.41 47.10
N SER A 330 -14.08 -50.86 45.98
CA SER A 330 -15.05 -51.91 45.88
C SER A 330 -14.48 -53.25 46.37
N TYR A 331 -13.23 -53.56 45.92
CA TYR A 331 -12.53 -54.77 46.39
C TYR A 331 -12.31 -54.76 47.89
N THR A 332 -11.95 -53.63 48.47
CA THR A 332 -11.77 -53.46 49.92
C THR A 332 -13.08 -53.72 50.67
N VAL A 333 -14.20 -53.12 50.14
CA VAL A 333 -15.53 -53.32 50.77
C VAL A 333 -16.02 -54.76 50.65
N ILE A 334 -15.85 -55.41 49.49
CA ILE A 334 -16.20 -56.81 49.29
C ILE A 334 -15.38 -57.74 50.25
N THR A 335 -14.10 -57.49 50.40
CA THR A 335 -13.26 -58.22 51.31
C THR A 335 -13.70 -58.08 52.76
N GLN A 336 -14.05 -56.85 53.19
CA GLN A 336 -14.59 -56.59 54.53
C GLN A 336 -15.91 -57.30 54.73
N ILE A 337 -16.82 -57.30 53.80
CA ILE A 337 -18.11 -58.02 53.87
C ILE A 337 -17.85 -59.55 53.97
N TYR A 338 -16.94 -60.01 53.13
CA TYR A 338 -16.58 -61.45 53.16
C TYR A 338 -16.03 -61.90 54.52
N ASP A 339 -15.16 -61.10 55.13
CA ASP A 339 -14.64 -61.39 56.46
C ASP A 339 -15.74 -61.37 57.57
N GLN A 340 -16.66 -60.35 57.46
CA GLN A 340 -17.82 -60.27 58.33
C GLN A 340 -18.74 -61.49 58.17
N TYR A 341 -18.98 -61.93 56.94
CA TYR A 341 -19.79 -63.08 56.60
C TYR A 341 -19.17 -64.34 57.15
N LYS A 342 -17.86 -64.58 57.03
CA LYS A 342 -17.13 -65.73 57.67
C LYS A 342 -17.30 -65.72 59.16
N GLN A 343 -17.17 -64.56 59.80
CA GLN A 343 -17.38 -64.44 61.23
C GLN A 343 -18.82 -64.79 61.63
N ALA A 344 -19.81 -64.34 60.87
CA ALA A 344 -21.23 -64.65 61.09
C ALA A 344 -21.52 -66.15 60.92
N LEU A 345 -20.88 -66.88 59.98
CA LEU A 345 -20.99 -68.31 59.83
C LEU A 345 -20.42 -69.04 61.02
N ILE A 346 -19.30 -68.59 61.61
CA ILE A 346 -18.72 -69.14 62.83
C ILE A 346 -19.71 -68.95 63.98
N ASP A 347 -20.28 -67.75 64.13
CA ASP A 347 -21.24 -67.46 65.19
C ASP A 347 -22.55 -68.19 64.97
N GLN A 348 -22.99 -68.43 63.76
CA GLN A 348 -24.14 -69.27 63.42
C GLN A 348 -23.94 -70.68 63.89
N ASN A 349 -22.83 -71.33 63.55
CA ASN A 349 -22.49 -72.68 64.00
C ASN A 349 -22.44 -72.81 65.55
N ARG A 350 -22.02 -71.75 66.24
CA ARG A 350 -22.00 -71.65 67.66
C ARG A 350 -23.41 -71.56 68.26
N ILE A 351 -24.29 -70.79 67.63
CA ILE A 351 -25.70 -70.61 68.04
C ILE A 351 -26.46 -71.90 67.82
N GLU A 352 -26.30 -72.60 66.70
CA GLU A 352 -26.97 -73.86 66.38
C GLU A 352 -26.59 -74.99 67.41
N ASN A 353 -25.39 -74.98 67.92
CA ASN A 353 -24.91 -75.95 68.89
C ASN A 353 -25.34 -75.65 70.33
N LEU A 354 -25.75 -74.43 70.65
CA LEU A 354 -26.06 -73.98 72.02
C LEU A 354 -27.53 -73.70 72.28
N TYR A 355 -28.36 -73.43 71.21
CA TYR A 355 -29.73 -73.03 71.37
C TYR A 355 -30.69 -73.89 70.54
N LEU A 356 -31.98 -74.01 70.95
CA LEU A 356 -33.06 -74.56 70.12
C LEU A 356 -33.46 -73.60 69.01
N ILE A 357 -33.42 -74.05 67.75
CA ILE A 357 -33.67 -73.29 66.54
C ILE A 357 -35.16 -73.28 66.28
N ASN A 358 -35.76 -72.08 65.95
CA ASN A 358 -37.14 -71.90 65.53
C ASN A 358 -37.26 -71.75 64.02
N GLU A 359 -38.50 -71.71 63.49
CA GLU A 359 -38.79 -71.53 62.01
C GLU A 359 -38.18 -70.26 61.46
N ASP A 360 -38.16 -69.13 62.19
CA ASP A 360 -37.59 -67.83 61.70
C ASP A 360 -36.07 -67.94 61.44
N TYR A 361 -35.39 -68.87 62.15
CA TYR A 361 -33.96 -69.07 61.92
C TYR A 361 -33.66 -69.87 60.64
N VAL A 362 -34.58 -70.73 60.19
CA VAL A 362 -34.45 -71.48 58.93
C VAL A 362 -34.53 -70.48 57.75
N ASP A 363 -35.42 -69.48 57.80
CA ASP A 363 -35.53 -68.41 56.80
C ASP A 363 -34.24 -67.58 56.74
N ILE A 364 -33.58 -67.34 57.88
CA ILE A 364 -32.29 -66.67 57.94
C ILE A 364 -31.18 -67.52 57.27
N GLN A 365 -31.19 -68.86 57.48
CA GLN A 365 -30.21 -69.74 56.83
C GLN A 365 -30.33 -69.77 55.31
N GLU A 366 -31.54 -69.69 54.71
CA GLU A 366 -31.72 -69.60 53.27
C GLU A 366 -31.20 -68.27 52.72
N LYS A 367 -31.44 -67.20 53.41
CA LYS A 367 -30.87 -65.88 53.03
C LYS A 367 -29.37 -65.87 53.12
N TYR A 368 -28.73 -66.56 54.05
CA TYR A 368 -27.27 -66.69 54.09
C TYR A 368 -26.69 -67.48 52.90
N LYS A 369 -27.39 -68.53 52.43
CA LYS A 369 -26.97 -69.24 51.20
C LYS A 369 -27.05 -68.44 49.97
N ASP A 370 -28.13 -67.64 49.76
CA ASP A 370 -28.27 -66.76 48.66
C ASP A 370 -27.15 -65.68 48.68
N PHE A 371 -26.86 -65.18 49.88
CA PHE A 371 -25.84 -64.17 50.04
C PHE A 371 -24.41 -64.80 49.81
N ASP A 372 -24.13 -65.99 50.18
CA ASP A 372 -22.87 -66.71 49.90
C ASP A 372 -22.67 -66.87 48.40
N GLN A 373 -23.70 -67.18 47.65
CA GLN A 373 -23.65 -67.23 46.17
C GLN A 373 -23.31 -65.87 45.53
N ILE A 374 -24.04 -64.81 45.90
CA ILE A 374 -23.76 -63.45 45.39
C ILE A 374 -22.34 -63.01 45.73
N LEU A 375 -21.87 -63.34 46.94
CA LEU A 375 -20.55 -62.91 47.41
C LEU A 375 -19.41 -63.65 46.66
N ARG A 376 -19.60 -64.96 46.38
CA ARG A 376 -18.66 -65.74 45.56
C ARG A 376 -18.63 -65.23 44.13
N GLU A 377 -19.77 -64.97 43.51
CA GLU A 377 -19.88 -64.38 42.14
C GLU A 377 -19.19 -63.01 42.08
N SER A 378 -19.34 -62.19 43.13
CA SER A 378 -18.67 -60.87 43.22
C SER A 378 -17.20 -60.90 43.48
N TYR A 379 -16.67 -62.04 44.12
CA TYR A 379 -15.25 -62.20 44.43
C TYR A 379 -14.47 -62.82 43.26
N ASP A 380 -15.12 -63.64 42.45
CA ASP A 380 -14.57 -64.29 41.25
C ASP A 380 -14.54 -63.38 40.00
N LEU A 381 -15.13 -62.19 40.05
CA LEU A 381 -15.04 -61.14 39.04
C LEU A 381 -13.78 -60.30 39.23
#